data_81eb1cbee601597f43c665cbf057134b
#
_entry.id   81eb1cbee601597f43c665cbf057134b
#
_cell.length_a   1.000
_cell.length_b   1.000
_cell.length_c   1.000
_cell.angle_alpha   90.00
_cell.angle_beta   90.00
_cell.angle_gamma   90.00
#
_symmetry.space_group_name_H-M   'P 1'
#
loop_
_entity.id
_entity.type
_entity.pdbx_description
1 polymer ?
#
loop_
_entity_poly.entity_id
_entity_poly.type
_entity_poly.pdbx_seq_one_letter_code
_entity_poly.pdbx_strand_id
1 'polypeptide(L)'
;MTQALALHARKMGQTDAPNLVILHGLLGTSDNWQTLGKVYAETHSVHLIDQRNHGRSPHHEDHTYESMALDLHLYFEENNLQTASIIGHSMGGKTALMFAHLFPERIDKLIVADIASHAYSPHHQSIFDAVQSAPLETANDRHAIQEHLQQQLKDTGV
;
A
#
# COMPACT_ATOMS: atom_id res chain seq x y z
N MET A 1 17.77 -15.35 0.10
CA MET A 1 17.87 -13.92 -0.29
C MET A 1 16.46 -13.46 -0.60
N THR A 2 16.01 -12.38 0.00
CA THR A 2 14.68 -11.81 -0.23
C THR A 2 14.58 -11.37 -1.69
N GLN A 3 13.64 -11.91 -2.43
CA GLN A 3 13.41 -11.56 -3.84
C GLN A 3 12.56 -10.29 -3.91
N ALA A 4 13.06 -9.26 -4.61
CA ALA A 4 12.27 -8.08 -4.94
C ALA A 4 11.28 -8.40 -6.07
N LEU A 5 10.05 -7.85 -5.98
CA LEU A 5 8.97 -8.05 -6.94
C LEU A 5 8.71 -6.77 -7.72
N ALA A 6 8.42 -6.92 -9.02
CA ALA A 6 7.96 -5.81 -9.86
C ALA A 6 6.53 -5.41 -9.44
N LEU A 7 6.37 -4.19 -8.94
CA LEU A 7 5.10 -3.70 -8.42
C LEU A 7 4.24 -3.06 -9.51
N HIS A 8 2.93 -3.30 -9.43
CA HIS A 8 1.96 -2.55 -10.20
C HIS A 8 1.78 -1.14 -9.64
N ALA A 9 1.67 -0.14 -10.53
CA ALA A 9 1.37 1.23 -10.15
C ALA A 9 0.42 1.91 -11.13
N ARG A 10 -0.44 2.80 -10.62
CA ARG A 10 -1.13 3.79 -11.43
C ARG A 10 -0.32 5.07 -11.45
N LYS A 11 -0.04 5.57 -12.62
CA LYS A 11 0.70 6.81 -12.81
C LYS A 11 -0.26 7.92 -13.27
N MET A 12 -0.08 9.12 -12.72
CA MET A 12 -0.89 10.31 -13.02
C MET A 12 0.00 11.54 -13.02
N GLY A 13 -0.43 12.59 -13.71
CA GLY A 13 0.30 13.87 -13.77
C GLY A 13 1.35 13.91 -14.87
N GLN A 14 2.21 14.93 -14.81
CA GLN A 14 3.23 15.19 -15.83
C GLN A 14 4.53 14.48 -15.47
N THR A 15 5.18 13.89 -16.47
CA THR A 15 6.42 13.12 -16.28
C THR A 15 7.60 13.95 -15.78
N ASP A 16 7.61 15.26 -16.08
CA ASP A 16 8.71 16.17 -15.70
C ASP A 16 8.46 16.87 -14.35
N ALA A 17 7.32 16.61 -13.70
CA ALA A 17 7.02 17.14 -12.38
C ALA A 17 7.73 16.34 -11.28
N PRO A 18 7.90 16.91 -10.05
CA PRO A 18 8.48 16.18 -8.93
C PRO A 18 7.71 14.89 -8.63
N ASN A 19 8.43 13.80 -8.37
CA ASN A 19 7.82 12.49 -8.12
C ASN A 19 7.14 12.43 -6.74
N LEU A 20 5.94 11.87 -6.70
CA LEU A 20 5.20 11.55 -5.50
C LEU A 20 4.75 10.09 -5.53
N VAL A 21 5.26 9.29 -4.61
CA VAL A 21 4.89 7.89 -4.42
C VAL A 21 3.90 7.77 -3.27
N ILE A 22 2.81 7.03 -3.45
CA ILE A 22 1.80 6.80 -2.41
C ILE A 22 1.64 5.30 -2.17
N LEU A 23 1.80 4.90 -0.89
CA LEU A 23 1.70 3.53 -0.40
C LEU A 23 0.46 3.37 0.48
N HIS A 24 -0.44 2.46 0.11
CA HIS A 24 -1.69 2.17 0.82
C HIS A 24 -1.48 1.35 2.10
N GLY A 25 -2.50 1.26 2.95
CA GLY A 25 -2.55 0.42 4.14
C GLY A 25 -2.89 -1.05 3.83
N LEU A 26 -2.88 -1.89 4.88
CA LEU A 26 -3.27 -3.30 4.80
C LEU A 26 -4.68 -3.43 4.21
N LEU A 27 -4.89 -4.43 3.35
CA LEU A 27 -6.12 -4.69 2.59
C LEU A 27 -6.53 -3.57 1.62
N GLY A 28 -5.71 -2.52 1.48
CA GLY A 28 -5.90 -1.45 0.51
C GLY A 28 -5.28 -1.75 -0.85
N THR A 29 -5.50 -0.84 -1.78
CA THR A 29 -4.91 -0.85 -3.14
C THR A 29 -4.67 0.58 -3.62
N SER A 30 -4.03 0.73 -4.76
CA SER A 30 -3.89 2.02 -5.47
C SER A 30 -5.22 2.72 -5.73
N ASP A 31 -6.33 1.96 -5.81
CA ASP A 31 -7.66 2.51 -6.04
C ASP A 31 -8.16 3.40 -4.90
N ASN A 32 -7.77 3.11 -3.65
CA ASN A 32 -8.13 3.91 -2.48
C ASN A 32 -7.59 5.36 -2.56
N TRP A 33 -6.52 5.57 -3.31
CA TRP A 33 -5.82 6.85 -3.41
C TRP A 33 -6.10 7.63 -4.69
N GLN A 34 -6.96 7.12 -5.59
CA GLN A 34 -7.19 7.77 -6.89
C GLN A 34 -7.69 9.20 -6.80
N THR A 35 -8.60 9.49 -5.87
CA THR A 35 -9.17 10.83 -5.71
C THR A 35 -8.10 11.85 -5.30
N LEU A 36 -7.32 11.54 -4.27
CA LEU A 36 -6.20 12.39 -3.84
C LEU A 36 -5.07 12.40 -4.86
N GLY A 37 -4.81 11.27 -5.52
CA GLY A 37 -3.82 11.18 -6.60
C GLY A 37 -4.10 12.15 -7.74
N LYS A 38 -5.36 12.31 -8.13
CA LYS A 38 -5.77 13.30 -9.16
C LYS A 38 -5.48 14.74 -8.72
N VAL A 39 -5.70 15.07 -7.45
CA VAL A 39 -5.38 16.40 -6.92
C VAL A 39 -3.88 16.65 -6.94
N TYR A 40 -3.09 15.70 -6.46
CA TYR A 40 -1.63 15.84 -6.48
C TYR A 40 -1.03 15.83 -7.88
N ALA A 41 -1.69 15.17 -8.84
CA ALA A 41 -1.27 15.10 -10.23
C ALA A 41 -1.28 16.47 -10.95
N GLU A 42 -1.91 17.48 -10.37
CA GLU A 42 -1.83 18.86 -10.88
C GLU A 42 -0.42 19.44 -10.76
N THR A 43 0.38 18.96 -9.81
CA THR A 43 1.72 19.51 -9.50
C THR A 43 2.83 18.45 -9.42
N HIS A 44 2.49 17.17 -9.43
CA HIS A 44 3.44 16.06 -9.27
C HIS A 44 3.25 14.96 -10.32
N SER A 45 4.32 14.23 -10.59
CA SER A 45 4.25 12.90 -11.19
C SER A 45 3.90 11.90 -10.10
N VAL A 46 2.64 11.45 -10.07
CA VAL A 46 2.09 10.62 -8.98
C VAL A 46 2.13 9.15 -9.32
N HIS A 47 2.66 8.34 -8.41
CA HIS A 47 2.75 6.90 -8.50
C HIS A 47 1.98 6.26 -7.34
N LEU A 48 0.76 5.75 -7.61
CA LEU A 48 -0.04 5.01 -6.65
C LEU A 48 0.33 3.53 -6.75
N ILE A 49 1.03 3.02 -5.74
CA ILE A 49 1.62 1.66 -5.75
C ILE A 49 0.64 0.66 -5.15
N ASP A 50 0.41 -0.47 -5.83
CA ASP A 50 -0.07 -1.68 -5.19
C ASP A 50 1.12 -2.40 -4.57
N GLN A 51 1.18 -2.52 -3.25
CA GLN A 51 2.27 -3.24 -2.58
C GLN A 51 2.15 -4.75 -2.79
N ARG A 52 3.24 -5.55 -2.57
CA ARG A 52 3.17 -7.02 -2.67
C ARG A 52 1.95 -7.58 -1.93
N ASN A 53 1.38 -8.65 -2.44
CA ASN A 53 0.18 -9.31 -1.92
C ASN A 53 -1.11 -8.49 -1.99
N HIS A 54 -1.10 -7.30 -2.63
CA HIS A 54 -2.27 -6.43 -2.75
C HIS A 54 -2.50 -6.00 -4.20
N GLY A 55 -3.77 -5.75 -4.51
CA GLY A 55 -4.21 -5.21 -5.79
C GLY A 55 -3.79 -6.08 -6.99
N ARG A 56 -3.02 -5.50 -7.89
CA ARG A 56 -2.51 -6.14 -9.11
C ARG A 56 -1.04 -6.54 -9.02
N SER A 57 -0.39 -6.26 -7.89
CA SER A 57 0.98 -6.68 -7.65
C SER A 57 1.09 -8.17 -7.36
N PRO A 58 2.25 -8.80 -7.63
CA PRO A 58 2.45 -10.22 -7.39
C PRO A 58 2.28 -10.60 -5.92
N HIS A 59 1.86 -11.85 -5.71
CA HIS A 59 1.78 -12.48 -4.40
C HIS A 59 3.06 -13.27 -4.11
N HIS A 60 3.49 -13.23 -2.84
CA HIS A 60 4.66 -13.95 -2.34
C HIS A 60 4.48 -14.28 -0.86
N GLU A 61 5.02 -15.39 -0.40
CA GLU A 61 4.95 -15.82 1.01
C GLU A 61 5.72 -14.90 1.97
N ASP A 62 6.86 -14.34 1.51
CA ASP A 62 7.59 -13.34 2.29
C ASP A 62 6.85 -11.99 2.23
N HIS A 63 6.40 -11.52 3.41
CA HIS A 63 5.63 -10.29 3.58
C HIS A 63 6.20 -9.46 4.74
N THR A 64 7.48 -9.13 4.64
CA THR A 64 8.19 -8.29 5.61
C THR A 64 8.31 -6.85 5.11
N TYR A 65 8.47 -5.89 6.01
CA TYR A 65 8.70 -4.50 5.59
C TYR A 65 10.03 -4.32 4.85
N GLU A 66 11.01 -5.16 5.14
CA GLU A 66 12.28 -5.18 4.41
C GLU A 66 12.06 -5.62 2.95
N SER A 67 11.33 -6.71 2.73
CA SER A 67 10.99 -7.16 1.38
C SER A 67 10.14 -6.15 0.62
N MET A 68 9.19 -5.48 1.28
CA MET A 68 8.38 -4.42 0.69
C MET A 68 9.21 -3.18 0.31
N ALA A 69 10.21 -2.83 1.12
CA ALA A 69 11.15 -1.74 0.80
C ALA A 69 12.06 -2.09 -0.39
N LEU A 70 12.48 -3.35 -0.51
CA LEU A 70 13.25 -3.82 -1.68
C LEU A 70 12.41 -3.81 -2.96
N ASP A 71 11.12 -4.14 -2.89
CA ASP A 71 10.21 -3.99 -4.02
C ASP A 71 10.10 -2.54 -4.46
N LEU A 72 9.96 -1.63 -3.49
CA LEU A 72 9.89 -0.21 -3.79
C LEU A 72 11.20 0.29 -4.41
N HIS A 73 12.35 -0.20 -3.94
CA HIS A 73 13.64 0.12 -4.56
C HIS A 73 13.70 -0.37 -6.02
N LEU A 74 13.30 -1.61 -6.28
CA LEU A 74 13.21 -2.13 -7.65
C LEU A 74 12.28 -1.26 -8.51
N TYR A 75 11.12 -0.86 -7.98
CA TYR A 75 10.20 0.03 -8.67
C TYR A 75 10.85 1.38 -9.05
N PHE A 76 11.65 1.97 -8.16
CA PHE A 76 12.40 3.20 -8.44
C PHE A 76 13.38 2.99 -9.59
N GLU A 77 14.14 1.88 -9.59
CA GLU A 77 15.07 1.54 -10.66
C GLU A 77 14.37 1.37 -12.02
N GLU A 78 13.31 0.55 -12.05
CA GLU A 78 12.55 0.26 -13.29
C GLU A 78 11.88 1.51 -13.88
N ASN A 79 11.59 2.52 -13.06
CA ASN A 79 10.93 3.75 -13.49
C ASN A 79 11.87 4.96 -13.56
N ASN A 80 13.18 4.76 -13.39
CA ASN A 80 14.21 5.79 -13.40
C ASN A 80 13.93 6.94 -12.39
N LEU A 81 13.31 6.62 -11.25
CA LEU A 81 13.07 7.58 -10.17
C LEU A 81 14.37 7.72 -9.37
N GLN A 82 15.04 8.85 -9.50
CA GLN A 82 16.23 9.14 -8.68
C GLN A 82 15.83 9.38 -7.23
N THR A 83 14.87 10.28 -7.03
CA THR A 83 14.26 10.59 -5.74
C THR A 83 12.74 10.76 -5.87
N ALA A 84 12.02 10.64 -4.77
CA ALA A 84 10.61 10.97 -4.68
C ALA A 84 10.21 11.44 -3.28
N SER A 85 9.16 12.25 -3.19
CA SER A 85 8.40 12.39 -1.97
C SER A 85 7.53 11.14 -1.79
N ILE A 86 7.43 10.63 -0.56
CA ILE A 86 6.67 9.40 -0.26
C ILE A 86 5.59 9.70 0.78
N ILE A 87 4.35 9.29 0.49
CA ILE A 87 3.25 9.24 1.45
C ILE A 87 2.96 7.78 1.73
N GLY A 88 3.11 7.34 2.97
CA GLY A 88 2.77 5.99 3.41
C GLY A 88 1.68 6.00 4.47
N HIS A 89 0.57 5.30 4.23
CA HIS A 89 -0.52 5.12 5.18
C HIS A 89 -0.44 3.76 5.87
N SER A 90 -0.52 3.74 7.20
CA SER A 90 -0.54 2.52 8.02
C SER A 90 0.60 1.55 7.64
N MET A 91 0.31 0.35 7.12
CA MET A 91 1.31 -0.60 6.57
C MET A 91 2.27 0.07 5.58
N GLY A 92 1.74 0.88 4.63
CA GLY A 92 2.56 1.63 3.69
C GLY A 92 3.47 2.67 4.37
N GLY A 93 3.06 3.20 5.52
CA GLY A 93 3.89 4.06 6.35
C GLY A 93 5.10 3.32 6.92
N LYS A 94 4.92 2.09 7.39
CA LYS A 94 6.04 1.24 7.84
C LYS A 94 6.97 0.81 6.70
N THR A 95 6.40 0.49 5.53
CA THR A 95 7.19 0.26 4.31
C THR A 95 8.05 1.48 3.97
N ALA A 96 7.45 2.68 4.00
CA ALA A 96 8.16 3.93 3.70
C ALA A 96 9.26 4.24 4.73
N LEU A 97 9.03 3.95 6.01
CA LEU A 97 10.06 4.08 7.06
C LEU A 97 11.22 3.10 6.85
N MET A 98 10.92 1.85 6.49
CA MET A 98 11.97 0.86 6.16
C MET A 98 12.73 1.25 4.90
N PHE A 99 12.06 1.76 3.88
CA PHE A 99 12.68 2.28 2.68
C PHE A 99 13.60 3.48 3.00
N ALA A 100 13.17 4.40 3.86
CA ALA A 100 13.99 5.52 4.32
C ALA A 100 15.23 5.07 5.12
N HIS A 101 15.12 3.97 5.85
CA HIS A 101 16.24 3.39 6.58
C HIS A 101 17.28 2.76 5.64
N LEU A 102 16.83 2.04 4.62
CA LEU A 102 17.70 1.32 3.68
C LEU A 102 18.26 2.21 2.56
N PHE A 103 17.48 3.19 2.10
CA PHE A 103 17.76 4.04 0.93
C PHE A 103 17.47 5.52 1.20
N PRO A 104 18.07 6.13 2.22
CA PRO A 104 17.77 7.52 2.62
C PRO A 104 17.99 8.54 1.50
N GLU A 105 18.94 8.28 0.60
CA GLU A 105 19.27 9.15 -0.54
C GLU A 105 18.18 9.18 -1.62
N ARG A 106 17.20 8.26 -1.56
CA ARG A 106 16.12 8.14 -2.55
C ARG A 106 14.88 8.95 -2.15
N ILE A 107 14.90 9.63 -1.01
CA ILE A 107 13.73 10.33 -0.44
C ILE A 107 13.95 11.84 -0.42
N ASP A 108 13.03 12.58 -1.05
CA ASP A 108 12.98 14.03 -0.91
C ASP A 108 12.22 14.44 0.36
N LYS A 109 11.03 13.85 0.57
CA LYS A 109 10.18 14.09 1.74
C LYS A 109 9.45 12.80 2.10
N LEU A 110 9.23 12.60 3.40
CA LEU A 110 8.49 11.45 3.91
C LEU A 110 7.31 11.92 4.76
N ILE A 111 6.10 11.46 4.39
CA ILE A 111 4.88 11.64 5.16
C ILE A 111 4.39 10.26 5.58
N VAL A 112 4.30 10.05 6.89
CA VAL A 112 3.78 8.82 7.49
C VAL A 112 2.44 9.16 8.14
N ALA A 113 1.37 8.54 7.65
CA ALA A 113 0.00 8.78 8.09
C ALA A 113 -0.53 7.56 8.86
N ASP A 114 -1.16 7.84 10.00
CA ASP A 114 -1.92 6.89 10.83
C ASP A 114 -1.11 5.66 11.28
N ILE A 115 0.17 5.82 11.56
CA ILE A 115 1.04 4.77 12.10
C ILE A 115 2.26 5.39 12.78
N ALA A 116 2.82 4.72 13.78
CA ALA A 116 4.07 5.10 14.42
C ALA A 116 5.18 4.07 14.15
N SER A 117 6.43 4.44 14.45
CA SER A 117 7.61 3.61 14.20
C SER A 117 7.78 2.43 15.16
N HIS A 118 6.94 2.33 16.23
CA HIS A 118 7.01 1.21 17.17
C HIS A 118 6.22 -0.03 16.70
N ALA A 119 6.49 -1.17 17.34
CA ALA A 119 5.73 -2.39 17.11
C ALA A 119 4.34 -2.29 17.76
N TYR A 120 3.34 -2.81 17.07
CA TYR A 120 1.97 -2.97 17.59
C TYR A 120 1.74 -4.44 17.94
N SER A 121 0.97 -4.69 19.00
CA SER A 121 0.45 -6.03 19.25
C SER A 121 -0.48 -6.44 18.08
N PRO A 122 -0.50 -7.73 17.69
CA PRO A 122 -1.44 -8.21 16.68
C PRO A 122 -2.89 -7.92 17.11
N HIS A 123 -3.64 -7.15 16.31
CA HIS A 123 -5.02 -6.76 16.61
C HIS A 123 -5.97 -6.90 15.42
N HIS A 124 -5.48 -7.44 14.30
CA HIS A 124 -6.30 -7.64 13.10
C HIS A 124 -6.85 -9.07 12.95
N GLN A 125 -6.63 -9.96 13.94
CA GLN A 125 -7.03 -11.37 13.83
C GLN A 125 -8.54 -11.51 13.56
N SER A 126 -9.38 -10.74 14.24
CA SER A 126 -10.84 -10.76 14.02
C SER A 126 -11.23 -10.34 12.60
N ILE A 127 -10.49 -9.42 12.00
CA ILE A 127 -10.73 -9.00 10.60
C ILE A 127 -10.35 -10.15 9.65
N PHE A 128 -9.21 -10.79 9.86
CA PHE A 128 -8.79 -11.94 9.05
C PHE A 128 -9.76 -13.10 9.18
N ASP A 129 -10.22 -13.42 10.40
CA ASP A 129 -11.19 -14.47 10.65
C ASP A 129 -12.52 -14.17 9.94
N ALA A 130 -13.01 -12.94 10.02
CA ALA A 130 -14.23 -12.51 9.34
C ALA A 130 -14.11 -12.61 7.81
N VAL A 131 -12.99 -12.17 7.23
CA VAL A 131 -12.74 -12.24 5.78
C VAL A 131 -12.62 -13.71 5.32
N GLN A 132 -11.89 -14.55 6.07
CA GLN A 132 -11.75 -15.97 5.74
C GLN A 132 -13.06 -16.75 5.83
N SER A 133 -13.96 -16.36 6.73
CA SER A 133 -15.30 -16.98 6.87
C SER A 133 -16.32 -16.47 5.85
N ALA A 134 -15.96 -15.47 5.05
CA ALA A 134 -16.90 -14.89 4.08
C ALA A 134 -17.29 -15.91 3.00
N PRO A 135 -18.60 -16.05 2.69
CA PRO A 135 -19.10 -17.06 1.76
C PRO A 135 -18.90 -16.67 0.29
N LEU A 136 -17.64 -16.50 -0.14
CA LEU A 136 -17.29 -15.98 -1.48
C LEU A 136 -17.85 -16.84 -2.62
N GLU A 137 -17.97 -18.16 -2.43
CA GLU A 137 -18.46 -19.08 -3.46
C GLU A 137 -20.01 -19.07 -3.60
N THR A 138 -20.72 -18.66 -2.55
CA THR A 138 -22.18 -18.72 -2.49
C THR A 138 -22.86 -17.36 -2.43
N ALA A 139 -22.10 -16.29 -2.19
CA ALA A 139 -22.62 -14.92 -2.17
C ALA A 139 -23.06 -14.49 -3.58
N ASN A 140 -24.30 -14.02 -3.70
CA ASN A 140 -24.85 -13.59 -4.97
C ASN A 140 -24.35 -12.21 -5.41
N ASP A 141 -23.88 -11.38 -4.46
CA ASP A 141 -23.41 -10.03 -4.71
C ASP A 141 -22.51 -9.51 -3.57
N ARG A 142 -21.96 -8.33 -3.78
CA ARG A 142 -21.12 -7.64 -2.79
C ARG A 142 -21.85 -7.31 -1.49
N HIS A 143 -23.16 -7.08 -1.54
CA HIS A 143 -23.96 -6.73 -0.36
C HIS A 143 -24.03 -7.89 0.64
N ALA A 144 -24.21 -9.13 0.16
CA ALA A 144 -24.21 -10.33 1.01
C ALA A 144 -22.87 -10.51 1.75
N ILE A 145 -21.73 -10.23 1.10
CA ILE A 145 -20.41 -10.25 1.74
C ILE A 145 -20.32 -9.13 2.79
N GLN A 146 -20.78 -7.93 2.47
CA GLN A 146 -20.76 -6.79 3.39
C GLN A 146 -21.61 -7.07 4.64
N GLU A 147 -22.80 -7.63 4.51
CA GLU A 147 -23.64 -8.03 5.64
C GLU A 147 -22.95 -9.09 6.51
N HIS A 148 -22.31 -10.09 5.90
CA HIS A 148 -21.55 -11.11 6.63
C HIS A 148 -20.42 -10.47 7.46
N LEU A 149 -19.62 -9.59 6.86
CA LEU A 149 -18.54 -8.91 7.55
C LEU A 149 -19.05 -8.02 8.70
N GLN A 150 -20.14 -7.27 8.49
CA GLN A 150 -20.77 -6.45 9.53
C GLN A 150 -21.29 -7.26 10.73
N GLN A 151 -21.76 -8.49 10.51
CA GLN A 151 -22.18 -9.40 11.58
C GLN A 151 -20.99 -9.92 12.42
N GLN A 152 -19.84 -10.13 11.78
CA GLN A 152 -18.64 -10.66 12.43
C GLN A 152 -17.81 -9.58 13.12
N LEU A 153 -17.81 -8.38 12.56
CA LEU A 153 -17.03 -7.25 13.06
C LEU A 153 -17.94 -6.31 13.87
N LYS A 154 -17.57 -6.04 15.13
CA LYS A 154 -18.33 -5.15 16.03
C LYS A 154 -18.19 -3.68 15.64
N ASP A 155 -17.26 -3.35 14.77
CA ASP A 155 -16.98 -2.00 14.31
C ASP A 155 -17.59 -1.81 12.91
N THR A 156 -18.44 -0.79 12.78
CA THR A 156 -19.15 -0.45 11.52
C THR A 156 -18.28 0.42 10.59
N GLY A 157 -17.06 0.73 10.97
CA GLY A 157 -16.11 1.55 10.21
C GLY A 157 -15.22 0.77 9.24
N VAL A 158 -15.45 -0.54 9.06
CA VAL A 158 -14.67 -1.41 8.16
C VAL A 158 -15.35 -1.59 6.80
#